data_55bcc67db241762e3d831529f5ec5a28
#
_entry.id   55bcc67db241762e3d831529f5ec5a28
#
_cell.length_a   1.000
_cell.length_b   1.000
_cell.length_c   1.000
_cell.angle_alpha   90.00
_cell.angle_beta   90.00
_cell.angle_gamma   90.00
#
_symmetry.space_group_name_H-M   'P 1'
#
loop_
_entity.id
_entity.type
_entity.pdbx_description
1 polymer ?
#
loop_
_entity_poly.entity_id
_entity_poly.type
_entity_poly.pdbx_seq_one_letter_code
_entity_poly.pdbx_strand_id
1 'polypeptide(L)'
;MLAAFDKFYCGALDPSVDAIYPDSRPGGYNGSDCGTVTPPKVVSISFSWPEVDFSSSYLERQCLEFLKLGLMGVTVIASSGDTGTQSGISGGTCLDPATGHNATSKTGRFSPQWPSSCPWITSVGGTQKQRAAAPSKANNTELGSSREEAFRYIGSIDNVTYTSSGGFSNNFAAPAYQRDAVSAYKQLQGEHLSRLEASGHYADSGGRGYPDVSLLASSYVISLYGRLTSIYGTSGSAPVFASMITLINNERLKLSKPTLGFLNPALYASSQAFNDVVVGGNEGCGAEPAFKATPGWDAVTGLGSPDYERLLGLLIDVP
;
A
#
# COMPACT_ATOMS: atom_id res chain seq x y z
N MET A 1 0.44 16.08 -10.20
CA MET A 1 -0.29 14.95 -10.85
C MET A 1 -1.79 15.20 -10.86
N LEU A 2 -2.48 15.28 -9.72
CA LEU A 2 -3.95 15.44 -9.68
C LEU A 2 -4.43 16.69 -10.40
N ALA A 3 -3.76 17.82 -10.18
CA ALA A 3 -4.07 19.06 -10.90
C ALA A 3 -4.00 18.90 -12.42
N ALA A 4 -3.02 18.15 -12.94
CA ALA A 4 -2.88 17.94 -14.38
C ALA A 4 -4.06 17.15 -14.98
N PHE A 5 -4.71 16.31 -14.19
CA PHE A 5 -5.81 15.45 -14.64
C PHE A 5 -7.20 16.06 -14.45
N ASP A 6 -7.37 17.02 -13.56
CA ASP A 6 -8.67 17.68 -13.32
C ASP A 6 -8.59 19.18 -13.55
N LYS A 7 -9.35 19.66 -14.56
CA LYS A 7 -9.45 21.08 -14.89
C LYS A 7 -10.07 21.93 -13.76
N PHE A 8 -10.83 21.34 -12.88
CA PHE A 8 -11.49 22.04 -11.76
C PHE A 8 -10.64 22.04 -10.48
N TYR A 9 -9.55 21.25 -10.45
CA TYR A 9 -8.69 21.11 -9.28
C TYR A 9 -8.17 22.47 -8.80
N CYS A 10 -7.60 23.28 -9.69
CA CYS A 10 -6.99 24.55 -9.32
C CYS A 10 -8.00 25.60 -8.81
N GLY A 11 -9.23 25.58 -9.33
CA GLY A 11 -10.29 26.48 -8.86
C GLY A 11 -10.88 26.11 -7.50
N ALA A 12 -10.58 24.88 -7.02
CA ALA A 12 -11.05 24.38 -5.74
C ALA A 12 -9.95 24.43 -4.64
N LEU A 13 -8.77 25.02 -4.93
CA LEU A 13 -7.69 25.16 -3.96
C LEU A 13 -8.10 26.14 -2.85
N ASP A 14 -7.92 25.70 -1.61
CA ASP A 14 -8.08 26.51 -0.41
C ASP A 14 -6.69 26.83 0.17
N PRO A 15 -6.22 28.08 0.11
CA PRO A 15 -4.90 28.46 0.63
C PRO A 15 -4.69 28.17 2.11
N SER A 16 -5.75 27.99 2.88
CA SER A 16 -5.67 27.63 4.30
C SER A 16 -5.42 26.15 4.56
N VAL A 17 -5.67 25.30 3.56
CA VAL A 17 -5.65 23.83 3.68
C VAL A 17 -4.67 23.21 2.69
N ASP A 18 -4.65 23.71 1.45
CA ASP A 18 -3.88 23.14 0.37
C ASP A 18 -2.46 23.67 0.32
N ALA A 19 -1.54 22.87 -0.20
CA ALA A 19 -0.21 23.33 -0.54
C ALA A 19 -0.27 24.41 -1.63
N ILE A 20 0.73 25.29 -1.61
CA ILE A 20 0.86 26.35 -2.63
C ILE A 20 0.98 25.70 -4.01
N TYR A 21 0.10 26.10 -4.94
CA TYR A 21 0.12 25.63 -6.33
C TYR A 21 -0.37 26.74 -7.28
N PRO A 22 0.37 27.06 -8.34
CA PRO A 22 1.75 26.65 -8.61
C PRO A 22 2.73 27.15 -7.55
N ASP A 23 3.82 26.41 -7.33
CA ASP A 23 4.84 26.75 -6.32
C ASP A 23 6.09 27.34 -6.99
N SER A 24 6.26 28.63 -6.87
CA SER A 24 7.40 29.38 -7.44
C SER A 24 8.67 29.36 -6.56
N ARG A 25 8.63 28.71 -5.40
CA ARG A 25 9.78 28.59 -4.51
C ARG A 25 10.86 27.66 -5.11
N PRO A 26 12.13 27.80 -4.71
CA PRO A 26 13.19 26.87 -5.16
C PRO A 26 12.80 25.40 -4.91
N GLY A 27 12.83 24.58 -5.97
CA GLY A 27 12.40 23.18 -5.91
C GLY A 27 10.89 22.94 -6.09
N GLY A 28 10.08 24.01 -6.10
CA GLY A 28 8.65 23.93 -6.37
C GLY A 28 8.34 23.80 -7.87
N TYR A 29 7.09 23.45 -8.17
CA TYR A 29 6.60 23.34 -9.54
C TYR A 29 5.87 24.64 -9.96
N ASN A 30 6.44 25.35 -10.91
CA ASN A 30 5.94 26.65 -11.39
C ASN A 30 4.82 26.57 -12.42
N GLY A 31 4.61 25.39 -13.03
CA GLY A 31 3.59 25.21 -14.07
C GLY A 31 2.18 25.14 -13.49
N SER A 32 1.20 25.59 -14.26
CA SER A 32 -0.22 25.43 -13.96
C SER A 32 -0.82 24.40 -14.93
N ASP A 33 -0.97 23.14 -14.47
CA ASP A 33 -1.42 22.03 -15.30
C ASP A 33 -2.90 21.65 -15.10
N CYS A 34 -3.73 22.62 -14.79
CA CYS A 34 -5.14 22.39 -14.45
C CYS A 34 -5.90 21.72 -15.60
N GLY A 35 -5.99 20.39 -15.59
CA GLY A 35 -6.66 19.59 -16.59
C GLY A 35 -6.00 19.58 -17.97
N THR A 36 -4.68 19.72 -18.02
CA THR A 36 -3.93 19.77 -19.29
C THR A 36 -3.55 18.39 -19.82
N VAL A 37 -3.68 17.34 -19.01
CA VAL A 37 -3.26 15.98 -19.36
C VAL A 37 -4.43 15.01 -19.23
N THR A 38 -4.66 14.20 -20.27
CA THR A 38 -5.57 13.06 -20.17
C THR A 38 -4.94 11.99 -19.26
N PRO A 39 -5.61 11.54 -18.18
CA PRO A 39 -5.03 10.55 -17.29
C PRO A 39 -4.81 9.21 -18.01
N PRO A 40 -3.68 8.52 -17.76
CA PRO A 40 -3.49 7.14 -18.21
C PRO A 40 -4.50 6.23 -17.50
N LYS A 41 -4.74 5.04 -18.05
CA LYS A 41 -5.72 4.11 -17.46
C LYS A 41 -5.24 3.41 -16.19
N VAL A 42 -3.94 3.39 -15.94
CA VAL A 42 -3.34 2.89 -14.71
C VAL A 42 -2.27 3.87 -14.26
N VAL A 43 -2.31 4.26 -12.99
CA VAL A 43 -1.32 5.12 -12.33
C VAL A 43 -0.67 4.31 -11.21
N SER A 44 0.65 4.24 -11.19
CA SER A 44 1.45 3.61 -10.13
C SER A 44 2.26 4.66 -9.38
N ILE A 45 2.14 4.66 -8.05
CA ILE A 45 2.80 5.60 -7.15
C ILE A 45 3.70 4.81 -6.19
N SER A 46 5.02 4.91 -6.39
CA SER A 46 6.02 4.30 -5.50
C SER A 46 6.56 5.36 -4.52
N PHE A 47 5.67 5.95 -3.76
CA PHE A 47 5.98 7.02 -2.82
C PHE A 47 4.96 7.04 -1.68
N SER A 48 5.43 7.34 -0.47
CA SER A 48 4.57 7.48 0.70
C SER A 48 5.08 8.58 1.63
N TRP A 49 4.18 9.13 2.45
CA TRP A 49 4.46 10.17 3.42
C TRP A 49 3.64 9.93 4.71
N PRO A 50 4.08 10.41 5.88
CA PRO A 50 3.26 10.29 7.09
C PRO A 50 1.88 10.93 6.89
N GLU A 51 0.82 10.19 7.20
CA GLU A 51 -0.55 10.72 7.15
C GLU A 51 -0.72 11.96 8.03
N VAL A 52 -0.08 11.96 9.19
CA VAL A 52 -0.15 13.03 10.20
C VAL A 52 0.45 14.37 9.74
N ASP A 53 1.28 14.37 8.71
CA ASP A 53 1.90 15.61 8.18
C ASP A 53 0.91 16.47 7.38
N PHE A 54 -0.29 15.97 7.14
CA PHE A 54 -1.33 16.65 6.38
C PHE A 54 -2.58 16.87 7.22
N SER A 55 -3.29 17.97 6.97
CA SER A 55 -4.60 18.18 7.58
C SER A 55 -5.62 17.18 7.04
N SER A 56 -6.62 16.80 7.85
CA SER A 56 -7.69 15.90 7.43
C SER A 56 -8.40 16.41 6.18
N SER A 57 -8.69 17.70 6.10
CA SER A 57 -9.33 18.31 4.92
C SER A 57 -8.49 18.19 3.65
N TYR A 58 -7.16 18.32 3.76
CA TYR A 58 -6.26 18.12 2.62
C TYR A 58 -6.28 16.64 2.19
N LEU A 59 -6.15 15.71 3.13
CA LEU A 59 -6.20 14.27 2.85
C LEU A 59 -7.51 13.86 2.19
N GLU A 60 -8.65 14.30 2.75
CA GLU A 60 -9.98 14.00 2.21
C GLU A 60 -10.13 14.54 0.78
N ARG A 61 -9.71 15.77 0.54
CA ARG A 61 -9.78 16.39 -0.78
C ARG A 61 -8.93 15.65 -1.81
N GLN A 62 -7.68 15.30 -1.46
CA GLN A 62 -6.82 14.52 -2.37
C GLN A 62 -7.37 13.12 -2.61
N CYS A 63 -7.93 12.49 -1.58
CA CYS A 63 -8.52 11.16 -1.68
C CYS A 63 -9.77 11.16 -2.57
N LEU A 64 -10.56 12.24 -2.56
CA LEU A 64 -11.69 12.42 -3.49
C LEU A 64 -11.24 12.57 -4.95
N GLU A 65 -10.08 13.17 -5.22
CA GLU A 65 -9.52 13.19 -6.58
C GLU A 65 -9.17 11.77 -7.06
N PHE A 66 -8.65 10.91 -6.19
CA PHE A 66 -8.45 9.49 -6.55
C PHE A 66 -9.77 8.77 -6.82
N LEU A 67 -10.84 9.06 -6.06
CA LEU A 67 -12.18 8.55 -6.35
C LEU A 67 -12.67 8.99 -7.74
N LYS A 68 -12.53 10.27 -8.10
CA LYS A 68 -12.89 10.78 -9.43
C LYS A 68 -12.17 10.02 -10.54
N LEU A 69 -10.86 9.80 -10.38
CA LEU A 69 -10.08 9.01 -11.34
C LEU A 69 -10.63 7.58 -11.46
N GLY A 70 -10.95 6.94 -10.33
CA GLY A 70 -11.58 5.61 -10.32
C GLY A 70 -12.88 5.55 -11.09
N LEU A 71 -13.77 6.56 -10.94
CA LEU A 71 -15.03 6.69 -11.67
C LEU A 71 -14.82 6.95 -13.18
N MET A 72 -13.66 7.48 -13.57
CA MET A 72 -13.28 7.69 -14.98
C MET A 72 -12.61 6.45 -15.62
N GLY A 73 -12.61 5.31 -14.92
CA GLY A 73 -11.96 4.08 -15.39
C GLY A 73 -10.43 4.12 -15.27
N VAL A 74 -9.90 4.92 -14.35
CA VAL A 74 -8.47 5.00 -14.05
C VAL A 74 -8.19 4.26 -12.74
N THR A 75 -7.33 3.26 -12.80
CA THR A 75 -6.87 2.56 -11.60
C THR A 75 -5.68 3.28 -10.97
N VAL A 76 -5.79 3.64 -9.71
CA VAL A 76 -4.68 4.23 -8.95
C VAL A 76 -4.14 3.22 -7.95
N ILE A 77 -2.85 2.95 -8.03
CA ILE A 77 -2.13 1.97 -7.22
C ILE A 77 -0.99 2.68 -6.50
N ALA A 78 -0.83 2.43 -5.21
CA ALA A 78 0.30 2.97 -4.45
C ALA A 78 1.01 1.88 -3.65
N SER A 79 2.34 2.01 -3.52
CA SER A 79 3.12 1.18 -2.59
C SER A 79 2.72 1.48 -1.15
N SER A 80 2.67 0.45 -0.30
CA SER A 80 2.27 0.63 1.10
C SER A 80 3.33 1.32 1.95
N GLY A 81 4.59 1.31 1.50
CA GLY A 81 5.77 1.80 2.22
C GLY A 81 6.67 0.67 2.71
N ASP A 82 7.85 1.03 3.19
CA ASP A 82 8.93 0.08 3.49
C ASP A 82 9.40 0.14 4.95
N THR A 83 8.70 0.86 5.81
CA THR A 83 9.09 1.13 7.19
C THR A 83 8.16 0.51 8.24
N GLY A 84 7.37 -0.47 7.84
CA GLY A 84 6.44 -1.16 8.72
C GLY A 84 5.35 -0.23 9.27
N THR A 85 5.25 -0.13 10.58
CA THR A 85 4.29 0.75 11.26
C THR A 85 4.83 2.16 11.54
N GLN A 86 6.05 2.43 11.13
CA GLN A 86 6.62 3.78 11.07
C GLN A 86 6.26 4.42 9.72
N SER A 87 6.29 5.73 9.64
CA SER A 87 6.12 6.45 8.38
C SER A 87 7.35 7.26 8.01
N GLY A 88 7.47 7.63 6.73
CA GLY A 88 8.62 8.39 6.23
C GLY A 88 9.70 7.55 5.56
N ILE A 89 10.82 8.18 5.25
CA ILE A 89 11.97 7.59 4.57
C ILE A 89 12.99 7.15 5.64
N SER A 90 13.77 6.14 5.37
CA SER A 90 14.81 5.51 6.18
C SER A 90 14.88 5.90 7.66
N GLY A 91 14.47 4.99 8.52
CA GLY A 91 14.49 5.17 9.98
C GLY A 91 13.15 5.64 10.57
N GLY A 92 12.16 5.92 9.75
CA GLY A 92 10.75 6.15 10.08
C GLY A 92 10.45 7.04 11.29
N THR A 93 9.27 7.61 11.33
CA THR A 93 8.74 8.34 12.49
C THR A 93 7.55 7.63 13.09
N CYS A 94 7.44 7.66 14.41
CA CYS A 94 6.28 7.22 15.17
C CYS A 94 5.46 8.44 15.61
N LEU A 95 4.26 8.22 16.11
CA LEU A 95 3.48 9.28 16.71
C LEU A 95 3.69 9.31 18.21
N ASP A 96 3.79 10.50 18.76
CA ASP A 96 3.78 10.72 20.21
C ASP A 96 2.41 10.29 20.77
N PRO A 97 2.38 9.41 21.78
CA PRO A 97 1.12 8.90 22.32
C PRO A 97 0.20 9.97 22.92
N ALA A 98 0.77 11.07 23.43
CA ALA A 98 0.02 12.12 24.09
C ALA A 98 -0.53 13.17 23.11
N THR A 99 0.23 13.51 22.07
CA THR A 99 -0.12 14.58 21.14
C THR A 99 -0.66 14.06 19.80
N GLY A 100 -0.33 12.82 19.42
CA GLY A 100 -0.66 12.26 18.10
C GLY A 100 0.15 12.83 16.94
N HIS A 101 1.10 13.72 17.21
CA HIS A 101 2.01 14.28 16.20
C HIS A 101 3.29 13.43 16.06
N ASN A 102 4.09 13.72 15.03
CA ASN A 102 5.38 13.07 14.84
C ASN A 102 6.26 13.17 16.09
N ALA A 103 6.71 12.02 16.58
CA ALA A 103 7.67 11.92 17.66
C ALA A 103 9.10 11.93 17.13
N THR A 104 10.04 12.45 17.91
CA THR A 104 11.48 12.29 17.65
C THR A 104 12.00 10.91 18.04
N SER A 105 11.19 10.16 18.80
CA SER A 105 11.50 8.81 19.25
C SER A 105 11.18 7.78 18.18
N LYS A 106 11.96 6.69 18.14
CA LYS A 106 11.66 5.48 17.35
C LYS A 106 10.61 4.57 18.02
N THR A 107 10.11 4.97 19.18
CA THR A 107 9.04 4.27 19.91
C THR A 107 7.83 5.21 20.05
N GLY A 108 6.62 4.66 20.03
CA GLY A 108 5.40 5.45 20.15
C GLY A 108 4.22 4.77 19.44
N ARG A 109 3.21 5.57 19.09
CA ARG A 109 2.08 5.07 18.31
C ARG A 109 2.46 4.87 16.85
N PHE A 110 1.79 3.91 16.24
CA PHE A 110 1.92 3.63 14.81
C PHE A 110 1.52 4.84 13.96
N SER A 111 2.29 5.06 12.89
CA SER A 111 2.13 6.20 11.98
C SER A 111 1.74 5.69 10.58
N PRO A 112 0.46 5.82 10.19
CA PRO A 112 -0.01 5.37 8.88
C PRO A 112 0.60 6.15 7.71
N GLN A 113 0.63 5.51 6.54
CA GLN A 113 1.23 6.02 5.31
C GLN A 113 0.18 6.58 4.35
N TRP A 114 0.39 7.79 3.86
CA TRP A 114 -0.33 8.41 2.75
C TRP A 114 0.47 8.23 1.44
N PRO A 115 -0.16 7.90 0.27
CA PRO A 115 -1.60 7.82 0.02
C PRO A 115 -2.22 6.43 0.29
N SER A 116 -1.50 5.44 0.80
CA SER A 116 -1.99 4.08 1.05
C SER A 116 -3.19 4.01 1.99
N SER A 117 -3.32 4.97 2.90
CA SER A 117 -4.46 5.11 3.80
C SER A 117 -5.75 5.61 3.12
N CYS A 118 -5.68 6.14 1.88
CA CYS A 118 -6.89 6.54 1.16
C CYS A 118 -7.75 5.32 0.76
N PRO A 119 -9.06 5.29 1.05
CA PRO A 119 -9.93 4.18 0.68
C PRO A 119 -10.20 4.02 -0.82
N TRP A 120 -9.79 4.98 -1.66
CA TRP A 120 -10.10 5.00 -3.09
C TRP A 120 -8.92 4.67 -4.01
N ILE A 121 -7.85 4.12 -3.44
CA ILE A 121 -6.72 3.56 -4.19
C ILE A 121 -6.53 2.09 -3.81
N THR A 122 -5.74 1.36 -4.60
CA THR A 122 -5.25 0.03 -4.23
C THR A 122 -3.85 0.15 -3.65
N SER A 123 -3.70 -0.19 -2.38
CA SER A 123 -2.41 -0.20 -1.68
C SER A 123 -1.73 -1.55 -1.83
N VAL A 124 -0.45 -1.55 -2.22
CA VAL A 124 0.32 -2.76 -2.49
C VAL A 124 1.48 -2.89 -1.51
N GLY A 125 1.42 -3.93 -0.70
CA GLY A 125 2.45 -4.35 0.25
C GLY A 125 3.53 -5.22 -0.38
N GLY A 126 4.39 -5.74 0.48
CA GLY A 126 5.55 -6.52 0.10
C GLY A 126 5.55 -7.92 0.68
N THR A 127 5.94 -8.90 -0.14
CA THR A 127 6.27 -10.26 0.25
C THR A 127 7.70 -10.60 -0.12
N GLN A 128 8.20 -11.69 0.38
CA GLN A 128 9.44 -12.31 -0.05
C GLN A 128 9.30 -13.83 -0.06
N LYS A 129 10.18 -14.51 -0.79
CA LYS A 129 10.23 -15.97 -0.73
C LYS A 129 10.78 -16.41 0.63
N GLN A 130 10.11 -17.36 1.26
CA GLN A 130 10.64 -18.01 2.45
C GLN A 130 12.01 -18.59 2.14
N ARG A 131 12.99 -18.32 2.99
CA ARG A 131 14.27 -19.04 2.94
C ARG A 131 13.96 -20.52 3.21
N ALA A 132 14.28 -21.39 2.27
CA ALA A 132 14.24 -22.81 2.52
C ALA A 132 15.03 -23.08 3.81
N ALA A 133 14.42 -23.72 4.79
CA ALA A 133 15.16 -24.32 5.89
C ALA A 133 16.25 -25.20 5.24
N ALA A 134 17.49 -25.17 5.79
CA ALA A 134 18.58 -25.94 5.25
C ALA A 134 18.09 -27.35 4.95
N PRO A 135 18.42 -27.94 3.76
CA PRO A 135 17.80 -29.15 3.30
C PRO A 135 18.02 -30.29 4.31
N SER A 136 17.00 -30.57 5.11
CA SER A 136 16.90 -31.86 5.77
C SER A 136 16.73 -32.85 4.63
N LYS A 137 17.53 -33.91 4.59
CA LYS A 137 17.56 -34.96 3.59
C LYS A 137 16.20 -35.65 3.46
N ALA A 138 15.24 -35.04 2.77
CA ALA A 138 13.95 -35.60 2.44
C ALA A 138 13.60 -35.21 1.01
N ASN A 139 13.69 -36.18 0.12
CA ASN A 139 13.13 -36.29 -1.20
C ASN A 139 12.82 -35.02 -2.02
N ASN A 140 13.70 -34.76 -3.00
CA ASN A 140 13.61 -33.79 -4.09
C ASN A 140 12.39 -34.03 -5.02
N THR A 141 11.16 -33.82 -4.57
CA THR A 141 9.98 -33.92 -5.45
C THR A 141 9.00 -32.73 -5.33
N GLU A 142 9.32 -31.70 -4.57
CA GLU A 142 8.53 -30.46 -4.57
C GLU A 142 9.36 -29.27 -5.06
N LEU A 143 9.69 -29.28 -6.33
CA LEU A 143 10.09 -28.08 -7.08
C LEU A 143 8.79 -27.36 -7.43
N GLY A 144 8.23 -26.53 -6.55
CA GLY A 144 7.03 -25.84 -6.99
C GLY A 144 6.21 -24.96 -6.09
N SER A 145 6.37 -24.90 -4.81
CA SER A 145 5.73 -23.79 -4.07
C SER A 145 6.74 -23.11 -3.16
N SER A 146 7.41 -22.11 -3.71
CA SER A 146 8.12 -21.15 -2.86
C SER A 146 7.05 -20.39 -2.07
N ARG A 147 6.78 -20.84 -0.84
CA ARG A 147 5.87 -20.13 0.06
C ARG A 147 6.37 -18.70 0.23
N GLU A 148 5.46 -17.77 0.19
CA GLU A 148 5.77 -16.38 0.50
C GLU A 148 5.61 -16.11 2.00
N GLU A 149 6.33 -15.12 2.46
CA GLU A 149 6.21 -14.53 3.79
C GLU A 149 6.21 -13.00 3.67
N ALA A 150 5.80 -12.31 4.72
CA ALA A 150 5.86 -10.86 4.76
C ALA A 150 7.29 -10.36 4.52
N PHE A 151 7.43 -9.33 3.70
CA PHE A 151 8.73 -8.75 3.34
C PHE A 151 9.46 -8.20 4.56
N ARG A 152 10.71 -8.64 4.74
CA ARG A 152 11.64 -8.13 5.73
C ARG A 152 13.07 -8.18 5.20
N TYR A 153 13.73 -7.04 5.17
CA TYR A 153 15.11 -6.92 4.71
C TYR A 153 15.90 -6.03 5.67
N ILE A 154 17.12 -6.43 6.00
CA ILE A 154 18.04 -5.62 6.78
C ILE A 154 19.09 -5.06 5.82
N GLY A 155 19.13 -3.74 5.69
CA GLY A 155 20.06 -3.06 4.83
C GLY A 155 21.51 -3.32 5.26
N SER A 156 22.34 -3.76 4.31
CA SER A 156 23.75 -4.11 4.60
C SER A 156 24.64 -2.89 4.83
N ILE A 157 24.21 -1.71 4.43
CA ILE A 157 24.98 -0.46 4.54
C ILE A 157 24.57 0.36 5.76
N ASP A 158 23.26 0.49 5.97
CA ASP A 158 22.66 1.37 6.98
C ASP A 158 22.16 0.62 8.23
N ASN A 159 22.17 -0.72 8.17
CA ASN A 159 21.62 -1.60 9.20
C ASN A 159 20.16 -1.25 9.60
N VAL A 160 19.39 -0.68 8.66
CA VAL A 160 17.99 -0.37 8.83
C VAL A 160 17.15 -1.59 8.43
N THR A 161 16.13 -1.90 9.22
CA THR A 161 15.15 -2.92 8.86
C THR A 161 14.07 -2.29 7.98
N TYR A 162 13.88 -2.89 6.82
CA TYR A 162 12.81 -2.59 5.87
C TYR A 162 11.76 -3.69 5.95
N THR A 163 10.50 -3.32 6.14
CA THR A 163 9.37 -4.24 6.17
C THR A 163 8.18 -3.65 5.42
N SER A 164 7.31 -4.51 4.89
CA SER A 164 6.04 -4.06 4.30
C SER A 164 5.32 -3.14 5.26
N SER A 165 5.05 -1.89 4.87
CA SER A 165 4.21 -1.02 5.68
C SER A 165 2.76 -1.47 5.61
N GLY A 166 2.07 -1.32 6.73
CA GLY A 166 0.69 -1.68 6.88
C GLY A 166 0.15 -1.27 8.23
N GLY A 167 -1.16 -1.32 8.37
CA GLY A 167 -1.86 -0.88 9.56
C GLY A 167 -3.20 -0.26 9.25
N PHE A 168 -3.60 0.73 10.04
CA PHE A 168 -4.92 1.36 9.96
C PHE A 168 -4.78 2.88 9.93
N SER A 169 -5.54 3.54 9.06
CA SER A 169 -5.61 4.99 8.98
C SER A 169 -6.12 5.61 10.28
N ASN A 170 -5.55 6.75 10.65
CA ASN A 170 -6.07 7.58 11.72
C ASN A 170 -7.13 8.59 11.21
N ASN A 171 -7.21 8.80 9.89
CA ASN A 171 -8.07 9.81 9.27
C ASN A 171 -9.28 9.21 8.54
N PHE A 172 -9.12 8.09 7.85
CA PHE A 172 -10.16 7.50 7.01
C PHE A 172 -10.78 6.28 7.70
N ALA A 173 -12.11 6.23 7.75
CA ALA A 173 -12.83 5.06 8.23
C ALA A 173 -12.71 3.88 7.27
N ALA A 174 -12.84 2.65 7.80
CA ALA A 174 -12.87 1.43 7.01
C ALA A 174 -14.06 1.46 6.03
N PRO A 175 -13.80 1.38 4.70
CA PRO A 175 -14.85 1.42 3.70
C PRO A 175 -15.67 0.13 3.71
N ALA A 176 -16.88 0.21 3.14
CA ALA A 176 -17.84 -0.90 3.17
C ALA A 176 -17.26 -2.20 2.57
N TYR A 177 -16.49 -2.10 1.47
CA TYR A 177 -15.90 -3.26 0.80
C TYR A 177 -14.90 -4.03 1.66
N GLN A 178 -14.33 -3.40 2.72
CA GLN A 178 -13.26 -3.97 3.52
C GLN A 178 -13.73 -4.42 4.90
N ARG A 179 -14.91 -4.01 5.35
CA ARG A 179 -15.35 -4.16 6.75
C ARG A 179 -15.28 -5.59 7.27
N ASP A 180 -15.76 -6.55 6.49
CA ASP A 180 -15.79 -7.95 6.92
C ASP A 180 -14.38 -8.53 7.07
N ALA A 181 -13.49 -8.22 6.13
CA ALA A 181 -12.10 -8.64 6.15
C ALA A 181 -11.33 -8.04 7.35
N VAL A 182 -11.47 -6.73 7.59
CA VAL A 182 -10.88 -6.04 8.75
C VAL A 182 -11.45 -6.57 10.07
N SER A 183 -12.77 -6.81 10.14
CA SER A 183 -13.40 -7.36 11.32
C SER A 183 -12.90 -8.76 11.64
N ALA A 184 -12.77 -9.63 10.64
CA ALA A 184 -12.22 -10.98 10.79
C ALA A 184 -10.78 -10.96 11.31
N TYR A 185 -9.93 -10.10 10.74
CA TYR A 185 -8.56 -9.90 11.21
C TYR A 185 -8.50 -9.45 12.67
N LYS A 186 -9.28 -8.42 13.03
CA LYS A 186 -9.33 -7.90 14.39
C LYS A 186 -9.82 -8.96 15.38
N GLN A 187 -10.80 -9.77 15.00
CA GLN A 187 -11.28 -10.88 15.84
C GLN A 187 -10.19 -11.94 16.03
N LEU A 188 -9.49 -12.32 14.95
CA LEU A 188 -8.41 -13.32 14.99
C LEU A 188 -7.22 -12.84 15.83
N GLN A 189 -6.88 -11.56 15.76
CA GLN A 189 -5.74 -10.96 16.43
C GLN A 189 -6.10 -10.23 17.74
N GLY A 190 -7.31 -10.38 18.26
CA GLY A 190 -7.84 -9.58 19.36
C GLY A 190 -6.92 -9.49 20.58
N GLU A 191 -6.36 -10.61 21.04
CA GLU A 191 -5.41 -10.62 22.17
C GLU A 191 -4.12 -9.86 21.86
N HIS A 192 -3.58 -10.00 20.62
CA HIS A 192 -2.37 -9.30 20.20
C HIS A 192 -2.62 -7.79 20.07
N LEU A 193 -3.72 -7.40 19.44
CA LEU A 193 -4.11 -5.99 19.30
C LEU A 193 -4.36 -5.34 20.66
N SER A 194 -5.02 -6.03 21.59
CA SER A 194 -5.22 -5.53 22.96
C SER A 194 -3.89 -5.28 23.69
N ARG A 195 -2.87 -6.10 23.46
CA ARG A 195 -1.51 -5.84 24.00
C ARG A 195 -0.87 -4.59 23.39
N LEU A 196 -1.04 -4.39 22.08
CA LEU A 196 -0.54 -3.19 21.41
C LEU A 196 -1.26 -1.93 21.89
N GLU A 197 -2.56 -2.01 22.17
CA GLU A 197 -3.34 -0.92 22.76
C GLU A 197 -2.88 -0.61 24.19
N ALA A 198 -2.71 -1.63 25.03
CA ALA A 198 -2.26 -1.47 26.40
C ALA A 198 -0.83 -0.88 26.48
N SER A 199 0.00 -1.13 25.48
CA SER A 199 1.35 -0.54 25.37
C SER A 199 1.39 0.83 24.66
N GLY A 200 0.24 1.34 24.23
CA GLY A 200 0.13 2.66 23.60
C GLY A 200 0.60 2.73 22.14
N HIS A 201 0.87 1.58 21.49
CA HIS A 201 1.31 1.55 20.09
C HIS A 201 0.17 1.69 19.09
N TYR A 202 -0.98 1.14 19.43
CA TYR A 202 -2.16 1.08 18.57
C TYR A 202 -3.39 1.65 19.29
N ALA A 203 -4.31 2.23 18.54
CA ALA A 203 -5.64 2.54 19.02
C ALA A 203 -6.63 2.21 17.90
N ASP A 204 -7.65 1.42 18.22
CA ASP A 204 -8.68 1.08 17.23
C ASP A 204 -9.60 2.28 16.98
N SER A 205 -9.35 2.99 15.88
CA SER A 205 -10.19 4.09 15.41
C SER A 205 -11.27 3.65 14.40
N GLY A 206 -11.39 2.36 14.10
CA GLY A 206 -12.21 1.89 12.99
C GLY A 206 -11.66 2.27 11.61
N GLY A 207 -10.35 2.54 11.54
CA GLY A 207 -9.68 3.07 10.36
C GLY A 207 -9.60 2.09 9.19
N ARG A 208 -9.44 2.66 7.98
CA ARG A 208 -9.11 1.95 6.75
C ARG A 208 -7.83 1.14 6.95
N GLY A 209 -7.91 -0.18 6.77
CA GLY A 209 -6.77 -1.09 6.86
C GLY A 209 -6.03 -1.20 5.53
N TYR A 210 -4.69 -1.21 5.55
CA TYR A 210 -3.85 -1.38 4.38
C TYR A 210 -2.63 -2.28 4.70
N PRO A 211 -2.00 -2.91 3.68
CA PRO A 211 -2.28 -2.88 2.25
C PRO A 211 -3.55 -3.65 1.85
N ASP A 212 -3.96 -3.53 0.57
CA ASP A 212 -5.06 -4.33 0.02
C ASP A 212 -4.56 -5.67 -0.51
N VAL A 213 -3.41 -5.66 -1.19
CA VAL A 213 -2.73 -6.83 -1.78
C VAL A 213 -1.23 -6.69 -1.57
N SER A 214 -0.46 -7.74 -1.84
CA SER A 214 1.01 -7.70 -1.80
C SER A 214 1.63 -8.47 -2.96
N LEU A 215 2.86 -8.11 -3.33
CA LEU A 215 3.69 -8.85 -4.26
C LEU A 215 5.11 -8.92 -3.73
N LEU A 216 5.95 -9.72 -4.41
CA LEU A 216 7.37 -9.75 -4.08
C LEU A 216 7.93 -8.32 -3.99
N ALA A 217 8.66 -8.05 -2.92
CA ALA A 217 9.33 -6.78 -2.65
C ALA A 217 10.84 -6.97 -2.55
N SER A 218 11.36 -8.10 -3.02
CA SER A 218 12.77 -8.44 -2.90
C SER A 218 13.36 -8.96 -4.20
N SER A 219 14.64 -8.65 -4.41
CA SER A 219 15.46 -9.24 -5.46
C SER A 219 15.00 -8.96 -6.90
N TYR A 220 14.33 -7.83 -7.13
CA TYR A 220 14.09 -7.39 -8.51
C TYR A 220 15.40 -6.97 -9.15
N VAL A 221 15.73 -7.61 -10.27
CA VAL A 221 16.92 -7.26 -11.05
C VAL A 221 16.57 -6.18 -12.07
N ILE A 222 17.23 -5.04 -11.96
CA ILE A 222 17.07 -3.91 -12.89
C ILE A 222 18.40 -3.54 -13.51
N SER A 223 18.37 -2.86 -14.66
CA SER A 223 19.54 -2.20 -15.23
C SER A 223 19.53 -0.73 -14.82
N LEU A 224 20.50 -0.32 -14.02
CA LEU A 224 20.69 1.05 -13.58
C LEU A 224 22.05 1.55 -14.11
N TYR A 225 22.03 2.58 -14.96
CA TYR A 225 23.22 3.10 -15.63
C TYR A 225 24.06 2.01 -16.34
N GLY A 226 23.38 1.05 -16.98
CA GLY A 226 24.04 -0.05 -17.71
C GLY A 226 24.61 -1.16 -16.82
N ARG A 227 24.35 -1.14 -15.52
CA ARG A 227 24.75 -2.21 -14.57
C ARG A 227 23.53 -2.90 -14.02
N LEU A 228 23.58 -4.23 -13.93
CA LEU A 228 22.56 -5.00 -13.25
C LEU A 228 22.69 -4.80 -11.73
N THR A 229 21.59 -4.46 -11.10
CA THR A 229 21.49 -4.30 -9.64
C THR A 229 20.17 -4.87 -9.15
N SER A 230 20.13 -5.26 -7.88
CA SER A 230 18.88 -5.68 -7.24
C SER A 230 18.27 -4.51 -6.46
N ILE A 231 16.95 -4.40 -6.54
CA ILE A 231 16.17 -3.47 -5.73
C ILE A 231 15.23 -4.23 -4.80
N TYR A 232 14.87 -3.58 -3.71
CA TYR A 232 13.99 -4.06 -2.66
C TYR A 232 12.94 -3.00 -2.37
N GLY A 233 11.81 -3.44 -1.76
CA GLY A 233 10.77 -2.55 -1.29
C GLY A 233 9.46 -2.67 -2.07
N THR A 234 8.40 -2.20 -1.44
CA THR A 234 7.05 -2.14 -2.00
C THR A 234 6.97 -1.23 -3.24
N SER A 235 8.00 -0.38 -3.42
CA SER A 235 8.22 0.42 -4.63
C SER A 235 8.43 -0.43 -5.88
N GLY A 236 8.85 -1.71 -5.74
CA GLY A 236 8.90 -2.69 -6.82
C GLY A 236 7.58 -3.45 -6.97
N SER A 237 6.90 -3.74 -5.88
CA SER A 237 5.64 -4.49 -5.86
C SER A 237 4.50 -3.74 -6.58
N ALA A 238 4.33 -2.46 -6.28
CA ALA A 238 3.25 -1.64 -6.84
C ALA A 238 3.29 -1.55 -8.39
N PRO A 239 4.41 -1.25 -9.06
CA PRO A 239 4.44 -1.20 -10.52
C PRO A 239 4.26 -2.58 -11.18
N VAL A 240 4.63 -3.69 -10.51
CA VAL A 240 4.36 -5.03 -11.03
C VAL A 240 2.86 -5.31 -11.00
N PHE A 241 2.17 -4.99 -9.91
CA PHE A 241 0.70 -5.09 -9.85
C PHE A 241 0.04 -4.18 -10.89
N ALA A 242 0.50 -2.94 -11.04
CA ALA A 242 0.02 -2.01 -12.06
C ALA A 242 0.17 -2.56 -13.48
N SER A 243 1.27 -3.29 -13.74
CA SER A 243 1.51 -3.95 -15.02
C SER A 243 0.50 -5.08 -15.26
N MET A 244 0.19 -5.90 -14.25
CA MET A 244 -0.86 -6.92 -14.34
C MET A 244 -2.22 -6.30 -14.70
N ILE A 245 -2.61 -5.21 -14.03
CA ILE A 245 -3.85 -4.50 -14.31
C ILE A 245 -3.85 -3.90 -15.73
N THR A 246 -2.71 -3.40 -16.18
CA THR A 246 -2.57 -2.88 -17.55
C THR A 246 -2.77 -3.98 -18.59
N LEU A 247 -2.23 -5.18 -18.36
CA LEU A 247 -2.44 -6.34 -19.22
C LEU A 247 -3.91 -6.79 -19.22
N ILE A 248 -4.56 -6.82 -18.05
CA ILE A 248 -5.99 -7.15 -17.93
C ILE A 248 -6.84 -6.12 -18.67
N ASN A 249 -6.54 -4.83 -18.52
CA ASN A 249 -7.22 -3.78 -19.28
C ASN A 249 -7.07 -3.97 -20.80
N ASN A 250 -5.91 -4.41 -21.27
CA ASN A 250 -5.70 -4.72 -22.68
C ASN A 250 -6.63 -5.86 -23.17
N GLU A 251 -6.78 -6.94 -22.38
CA GLU A 251 -7.70 -8.03 -22.70
C GLU A 251 -9.17 -7.56 -22.68
N ARG A 252 -9.55 -6.72 -21.72
CA ARG A 252 -10.88 -6.11 -21.67
C ARG A 252 -11.18 -5.26 -22.93
N LEU A 253 -10.24 -4.43 -23.34
CA LEU A 253 -10.38 -3.59 -24.55
C LEU A 253 -10.54 -4.43 -25.83
N LYS A 254 -9.83 -5.57 -25.94
CA LYS A 254 -10.03 -6.52 -27.06
C LYS A 254 -11.45 -7.09 -27.10
N LEU A 255 -12.10 -7.20 -25.93
CA LEU A 255 -13.49 -7.61 -25.80
C LEU A 255 -14.50 -6.45 -25.86
N SER A 256 -14.06 -5.26 -26.25
CA SER A 256 -14.85 -4.03 -26.27
C SER A 256 -15.45 -3.66 -24.90
N LYS A 257 -14.82 -4.07 -23.80
CA LYS A 257 -15.17 -3.69 -22.44
C LYS A 257 -14.40 -2.43 -22.02
N PRO A 258 -14.95 -1.59 -21.13
CA PRO A 258 -14.22 -0.44 -20.59
C PRO A 258 -13.02 -0.88 -19.75
N THR A 259 -12.06 0.01 -19.54
CA THR A 259 -10.98 -0.20 -18.57
C THR A 259 -11.54 -0.29 -17.15
N LEU A 260 -10.87 -1.03 -16.31
CA LEU A 260 -11.13 -1.07 -14.88
C LEU A 260 -10.94 0.34 -14.29
N GLY A 261 -11.59 0.63 -13.24
CA GLY A 261 -11.37 1.85 -12.46
C GLY A 261 -10.85 1.46 -11.08
N PHE A 262 -11.61 1.81 -10.07
CA PHE A 262 -11.29 1.44 -8.69
C PHE A 262 -11.54 -0.06 -8.46
N LEU A 263 -10.49 -0.78 -8.05
CA LEU A 263 -10.46 -2.25 -8.02
C LEU A 263 -10.99 -2.87 -6.72
N ASN A 264 -10.78 -2.22 -5.58
CA ASN A 264 -10.87 -2.88 -4.27
C ASN A 264 -12.19 -3.63 -4.02
N PRO A 265 -13.38 -3.11 -4.41
CA PRO A 265 -14.61 -3.87 -4.22
C PRO A 265 -14.58 -5.25 -4.89
N ALA A 266 -14.01 -5.36 -6.10
CA ALA A 266 -13.87 -6.62 -6.81
C ALA A 266 -12.82 -7.54 -6.16
N LEU A 267 -11.69 -6.98 -5.72
CA LEU A 267 -10.62 -7.75 -5.07
C LEU A 267 -11.10 -8.36 -3.74
N TYR A 268 -11.77 -7.58 -2.90
CA TYR A 268 -12.30 -8.06 -1.61
C TYR A 268 -13.48 -9.03 -1.75
N ALA A 269 -14.20 -8.98 -2.85
CA ALA A 269 -15.27 -9.94 -3.13
C ALA A 269 -14.75 -11.32 -3.55
N SER A 270 -13.45 -11.48 -3.83
CA SER A 270 -12.90 -12.69 -4.46
C SER A 270 -11.47 -13.02 -4.00
N SER A 271 -11.33 -13.37 -2.72
CA SER A 271 -10.04 -13.72 -2.12
C SER A 271 -9.32 -14.89 -2.81
N GLN A 272 -10.06 -15.76 -3.50
CA GLN A 272 -9.51 -16.90 -4.26
C GLN A 272 -8.60 -16.50 -5.45
N ALA A 273 -8.58 -15.24 -5.84
CA ALA A 273 -7.64 -14.73 -6.83
C ALA A 273 -6.22 -14.54 -6.27
N PHE A 274 -6.03 -14.73 -4.97
CA PHE A 274 -4.80 -14.46 -4.26
C PHE A 274 -4.24 -15.72 -3.61
N ASN A 275 -2.92 -15.74 -3.43
CA ASN A 275 -2.22 -16.68 -2.57
C ASN A 275 -2.07 -16.00 -1.21
N ASP A 276 -2.72 -16.56 -0.22
CA ASP A 276 -2.73 -16.04 1.14
C ASP A 276 -1.34 -16.18 1.79
N VAL A 277 -0.87 -15.12 2.43
CA VAL A 277 0.44 -15.04 3.07
C VAL A 277 0.25 -14.97 4.58
N VAL A 278 0.54 -16.08 5.26
CA VAL A 278 0.23 -16.27 6.69
C VAL A 278 1.46 -16.29 7.59
N VAL A 279 2.62 -15.96 7.06
CA VAL A 279 3.90 -16.01 7.79
C VAL A 279 4.56 -14.65 7.82
N GLY A 280 5.09 -14.28 9.00
CA GLY A 280 5.79 -13.03 9.23
C GLY A 280 4.91 -11.95 9.82
N GLY A 281 5.40 -10.73 9.73
CA GLY A 281 4.75 -9.54 10.26
C GLY A 281 5.54 -8.30 9.89
N ASN A 282 5.03 -7.14 10.21
CA ASN A 282 5.81 -5.92 10.16
C ASN A 282 6.28 -5.51 11.56
N GLU A 283 7.16 -4.54 11.61
CA GLU A 283 7.71 -4.01 12.86
C GLU A 283 7.75 -2.49 12.80
N GLY A 284 8.00 -1.86 13.93
CA GLY A 284 8.19 -0.43 14.03
C GLY A 284 7.63 0.14 15.32
N CYS A 285 8.03 1.35 15.63
CA CYS A 285 7.60 2.09 16.81
C CYS A 285 7.83 1.36 18.15
N GLY A 286 8.81 0.43 18.21
CA GLY A 286 9.12 -0.36 19.39
C GLY A 286 8.32 -1.66 19.52
N ALA A 287 7.51 -2.01 18.52
CA ALA A 287 6.78 -3.27 18.47
C ALA A 287 7.36 -4.23 17.42
N GLU A 288 7.61 -5.50 17.83
CA GLU A 288 8.09 -6.57 16.97
C GLU A 288 7.48 -7.92 17.41
N PRO A 289 6.58 -8.53 16.64
CA PRO A 289 5.89 -7.93 15.50
C PRO A 289 4.87 -6.86 15.93
N ALA A 290 4.71 -5.83 15.09
CA ALA A 290 3.65 -4.86 15.25
C ALA A 290 2.30 -5.47 14.78
N PHE A 291 2.12 -5.67 13.48
CA PHE A 291 1.02 -6.48 12.95
C PHE A 291 1.55 -7.81 12.42
N LYS A 292 0.70 -8.83 12.39
CA LYS A 292 1.04 -10.18 11.96
C LYS A 292 0.31 -10.55 10.68
N ALA A 293 1.01 -11.26 9.80
CA ALA A 293 0.40 -11.98 8.70
C ALA A 293 -0.45 -13.13 9.24
N THR A 294 -1.66 -13.30 8.74
CA THR A 294 -2.66 -14.26 9.23
C THR A 294 -3.57 -14.74 8.11
N PRO A 295 -4.26 -15.88 8.27
CA PRO A 295 -5.22 -16.33 7.27
C PRO A 295 -6.26 -15.27 6.93
N GLY A 296 -6.52 -15.08 5.64
CA GLY A 296 -7.37 -14.05 5.09
C GLY A 296 -6.66 -12.71 4.94
N TRP A 297 -7.40 -11.63 4.91
CA TRP A 297 -6.80 -10.30 4.87
C TRP A 297 -6.09 -9.97 6.19
N ASP A 298 -4.91 -9.39 6.11
CA ASP A 298 -4.18 -8.86 7.25
C ASP A 298 -3.53 -7.49 6.97
N ALA A 299 -3.15 -6.79 8.04
CA ALA A 299 -2.59 -5.45 7.99
C ALA A 299 -1.07 -5.42 7.65
N VAL A 300 -0.55 -6.44 6.98
CA VAL A 300 0.86 -6.57 6.55
C VAL A 300 0.94 -6.91 5.06
N THR A 301 0.15 -7.90 4.62
CA THR A 301 0.18 -8.45 3.26
C THR A 301 -1.16 -8.33 2.52
N GLY A 302 -2.19 -7.75 3.16
CA GLY A 302 -3.51 -7.62 2.56
C GLY A 302 -4.13 -8.98 2.26
N LEU A 303 -4.78 -9.11 1.11
CA LEU A 303 -5.35 -10.38 0.62
C LEU A 303 -4.29 -11.39 0.15
N GLY A 304 -3.01 -11.02 0.22
CA GLY A 304 -1.88 -11.82 -0.27
C GLY A 304 -1.45 -11.48 -1.69
N SER A 305 -0.69 -12.38 -2.34
CA SER A 305 -0.13 -12.15 -3.66
C SER A 305 -1.07 -12.66 -4.77
N PRO A 306 -1.34 -11.86 -5.83
CA PRO A 306 -2.24 -12.27 -6.90
C PRO A 306 -1.65 -13.40 -7.73
N ASP A 307 -2.49 -14.35 -8.08
CA ASP A 307 -2.26 -15.25 -9.20
C ASP A 307 -2.82 -14.60 -10.46
N TYR A 308 -1.99 -14.38 -11.47
CA TYR A 308 -2.39 -13.60 -12.64
C TYR A 308 -3.57 -14.21 -13.40
N GLU A 309 -3.58 -15.52 -13.60
CA GLU A 309 -4.63 -16.20 -14.33
C GLU A 309 -5.98 -16.11 -13.59
N ARG A 310 -5.95 -16.32 -12.28
CA ARG A 310 -7.14 -16.18 -11.44
C ARG A 310 -7.62 -14.74 -11.37
N LEU A 311 -6.68 -13.78 -11.28
CA LEU A 311 -7.00 -12.35 -11.26
C LEU A 311 -7.59 -11.88 -12.60
N LEU A 312 -7.04 -12.35 -13.73
CA LEU A 312 -7.59 -12.12 -15.06
C LEU A 312 -9.03 -12.67 -15.15
N GLY A 313 -9.24 -13.92 -14.74
CA GLY A 313 -10.57 -14.54 -14.71
C GLY A 313 -11.57 -13.75 -13.86
N LEU A 314 -11.14 -13.23 -12.73
CA LEU A 314 -11.98 -12.37 -11.88
C LEU A 314 -12.33 -11.03 -12.55
N LEU A 315 -11.35 -10.34 -13.10
CA LEU A 315 -11.50 -8.94 -13.52
C LEU A 315 -11.97 -8.78 -14.97
N ILE A 316 -11.88 -9.84 -15.77
CA ILE A 316 -12.31 -9.79 -17.18
C ILE A 316 -13.82 -9.56 -17.31
N ASP A 317 -14.61 -10.09 -16.37
CA ASP A 317 -16.08 -10.08 -16.41
C ASP A 317 -16.72 -9.04 -15.48
N VAL A 318 -15.94 -8.30 -14.73
CA VAL A 318 -16.44 -7.14 -13.96
C VAL A 318 -17.09 -6.15 -14.94
N PRO A 319 -18.23 -5.54 -14.62
CA PRO A 319 -18.95 -4.58 -15.47
C PRO A 319 -18.11 -3.40 -15.94
#